data_d443cb3a10f8673231505515c0f28077
#
_entry.id   d443cb3a10f8673231505515c0f28077
#
_cell.length_a   1.000
_cell.length_b   1.000
_cell.length_c   1.000
_cell.angle_alpha   90.00
_cell.angle_beta   90.00
_cell.angle_gamma   90.00
#
_symmetry.space_group_name_H-M   'P 1'
#
loop_
_entity.id
_entity.type
_entity.pdbx_description
1 polymer ?
#
loop_
_entity_poly.entity_id
_entity_poly.type
_entity_poly.pdbx_seq_one_letter_code
_entity_poly.pdbx_strand_id
1 'polypeptide(L)'
;QSLKHTQDFVWETYHKKDILLDEVSRQFVEDYEFWLKTSKKCCHNTATKYLKNFKKIIRIALAKGWMKNDPFLEIRFSLDKVEPDFLEDSEIRKLISKEIDIPRLRQVRDIFVFCCFTGLAFSDIHGLRKEHIVEDSNGVRWIRKGRQKTKIMCNIPLMEVPLEILEKYSTNEYCRKHGVLFPVLCNQKMNAYLKELADICGIKKTLTTHV
;
A
#
# COMPACT_ATOMS: atom_id res chain seq x y z
N GLN A 1 12.28 -10.22 -1.15
CA GLN A 1 12.83 -9.72 0.13
C GLN A 1 12.81 -10.81 1.20
N SER A 2 11.73 -11.58 1.43
CA SER A 2 11.70 -12.68 2.42
C SER A 2 12.83 -13.69 2.18
N LEU A 3 13.02 -14.16 0.93
CA LEU A 3 14.11 -15.07 0.59
C LEU A 3 15.48 -14.47 0.97
N LYS A 4 15.72 -13.21 0.59
CA LYS A 4 16.99 -12.56 0.91
C LYS A 4 17.25 -12.51 2.41
N HIS A 5 16.23 -12.15 3.22
CA HIS A 5 16.40 -12.16 4.68
C HIS A 5 16.69 -13.54 5.25
N THR A 6 16.06 -14.59 4.72
CA THR A 6 16.38 -15.96 5.16
C THR A 6 17.82 -16.35 4.78
N GLN A 7 18.26 -16.01 3.56
CA GLN A 7 19.64 -16.25 3.12
C GLN A 7 20.65 -15.47 3.96
N ASP A 8 20.40 -14.17 4.20
CA ASP A 8 21.26 -13.33 5.03
C ASP A 8 21.38 -13.93 6.45
N PHE A 9 20.25 -14.36 7.05
CA PHE A 9 20.21 -14.97 8.38
C PHE A 9 21.05 -16.26 8.43
N VAL A 10 20.86 -17.17 7.48
CA VAL A 10 21.62 -18.43 7.41
C VAL A 10 23.11 -18.14 7.29
N TRP A 11 23.48 -17.17 6.46
CA TRP A 11 24.86 -16.77 6.30
C TRP A 11 25.46 -16.13 7.56
N GLU A 12 24.76 -15.13 8.14
CA GLU A 12 25.27 -14.36 9.29
C GLU A 12 25.32 -15.21 10.57
N THR A 13 24.39 -16.17 10.76
CA THR A 13 24.26 -16.94 12.00
C THR A 13 24.98 -18.28 11.94
N TYR A 14 24.89 -18.98 10.79
CA TYR A 14 25.42 -20.34 10.66
C TYR A 14 26.64 -20.44 9.75
N HIS A 15 27.05 -19.33 9.08
CA HIS A 15 28.14 -19.28 8.11
C HIS A 15 27.99 -20.29 6.96
N LYS A 16 26.74 -20.60 6.60
CA LYS A 16 26.36 -21.52 5.54
C LYS A 16 25.70 -20.78 4.40
N LYS A 17 25.89 -21.25 3.16
CA LYS A 17 25.17 -20.71 1.98
C LYS A 17 23.76 -21.25 1.86
N ASP A 18 23.52 -22.42 2.43
CA ASP A 18 22.24 -23.12 2.44
C ASP A 18 22.12 -23.97 3.71
N ILE A 19 20.90 -24.42 4.04
CA ILE A 19 20.63 -25.23 5.22
C ILE A 19 19.73 -26.41 4.84
N LEU A 20 20.00 -27.57 5.42
CA LEU A 20 19.16 -28.74 5.23
C LEU A 20 17.80 -28.55 5.93
N LEU A 21 16.75 -29.10 5.34
CA LEU A 21 15.40 -29.01 5.93
C LEU A 21 15.33 -29.61 7.34
N ASP A 22 16.11 -30.64 7.62
CA ASP A 22 16.16 -31.29 8.94
C ASP A 22 16.88 -30.43 10.00
N GLU A 23 17.68 -29.44 9.59
CA GLU A 23 18.29 -28.47 10.50
C GLU A 23 17.34 -27.34 10.88
N VAL A 24 16.20 -27.19 10.19
CA VAL A 24 15.21 -26.17 10.49
C VAL A 24 14.35 -26.62 11.69
N SER A 25 14.88 -26.39 12.87
CA SER A 25 14.22 -26.67 14.14
C SER A 25 13.35 -25.50 14.62
N ARG A 26 12.62 -25.71 15.73
CA ARG A 26 11.96 -24.62 16.45
C ARG A 26 12.94 -23.51 16.85
N GLN A 27 14.12 -23.89 17.37
CA GLN A 27 15.17 -22.95 17.74
C GLN A 27 15.60 -22.09 16.55
N PHE A 28 15.75 -22.68 15.37
CA PHE A 28 16.05 -21.92 14.14
C PHE A 28 15.00 -20.84 13.87
N VAL A 29 13.72 -21.12 14.07
CA VAL A 29 12.64 -20.14 13.86
C VAL A 29 12.68 -19.02 14.89
N GLU A 30 12.95 -19.34 16.15
CA GLU A 30 13.09 -18.37 17.24
C GLU A 30 14.32 -17.48 17.03
N ASP A 31 15.45 -18.04 16.63
CA ASP A 31 16.66 -17.29 16.30
C ASP A 31 16.47 -16.39 15.08
N TYR A 32 15.72 -16.86 14.07
CA TYR A 32 15.39 -16.05 12.89
C TYR A 32 14.48 -14.86 13.25
N GLU A 33 13.51 -15.06 14.14
CA GLU A 33 12.69 -13.96 14.66
C GLU A 33 13.54 -12.94 15.40
N PHE A 34 14.39 -13.40 16.30
CA PHE A 34 15.29 -12.55 17.07
C PHE A 34 16.22 -11.74 16.14
N TRP A 35 16.84 -12.40 15.18
CA TRP A 35 17.69 -11.75 14.18
C TRP A 35 16.95 -10.70 13.34
N LEU A 36 15.72 -10.98 12.91
CA LEU A 36 14.89 -10.02 12.18
C LEU A 36 14.65 -8.75 13.01
N LYS A 37 14.41 -8.91 14.32
CA LYS A 37 14.13 -7.78 15.21
C LYS A 37 15.40 -7.00 15.59
N THR A 38 16.51 -7.67 15.80
CA THR A 38 17.77 -7.06 16.27
C THR A 38 18.66 -6.57 15.13
N SER A 39 19.06 -7.48 14.22
CA SER A 39 19.99 -7.17 13.13
C SER A 39 19.33 -6.38 12.00
N LYS A 40 18.10 -6.75 11.60
CA LYS A 40 17.36 -6.03 10.54
C LYS A 40 16.43 -4.93 11.07
N LYS A 41 16.36 -4.77 12.41
CA LYS A 41 15.52 -3.74 13.09
C LYS A 41 14.06 -3.74 12.62
N CYS A 42 13.53 -4.91 12.29
CA CYS A 42 12.14 -5.06 11.91
C CYS A 42 11.22 -4.85 13.12
N CYS A 43 10.15 -4.07 12.96
CA CYS A 43 9.08 -4.05 13.96
C CYS A 43 8.37 -5.42 14.01
N HIS A 44 7.65 -5.69 15.11
CA HIS A 44 7.01 -6.98 15.37
C HIS A 44 6.15 -7.47 14.20
N ASN A 45 5.28 -6.62 13.66
CA ASN A 45 4.40 -6.99 12.53
C ASN A 45 5.18 -7.36 11.25
N THR A 46 6.30 -6.69 11.00
CA THR A 46 7.16 -6.97 9.85
C THR A 46 7.90 -8.29 10.03
N ALA A 47 8.48 -8.55 11.20
CA ALA A 47 9.11 -9.83 11.53
C ALA A 47 8.11 -10.99 11.41
N THR A 48 6.92 -10.82 12.01
CA THR A 48 5.82 -11.80 11.93
C THR A 48 5.42 -12.07 10.46
N LYS A 49 5.39 -11.07 9.59
CA LYS A 49 5.11 -11.26 8.16
C LYS A 49 6.18 -12.12 7.49
N TYR A 50 7.47 -11.91 7.78
CA TYR A 50 8.54 -12.73 7.23
C TYR A 50 8.48 -14.17 7.73
N LEU A 51 8.22 -14.36 9.02
CA LEU A 51 8.02 -15.70 9.61
C LEU A 51 6.80 -16.42 9.00
N LYS A 52 5.68 -15.73 8.80
CA LYS A 52 4.51 -16.31 8.12
C LYS A 52 4.82 -16.71 6.67
N ASN A 53 5.65 -15.95 5.96
CA ASN A 53 6.09 -16.32 4.61
C ASN A 53 7.01 -17.56 4.65
N PHE A 54 7.92 -17.62 5.61
CA PHE A 54 8.79 -18.79 5.82
C PHE A 54 7.94 -20.04 6.18
N LYS A 55 7.00 -19.91 7.11
CA LYS A 55 6.05 -20.99 7.46
C LYS A 55 5.30 -21.56 6.26
N LYS A 56 4.96 -20.75 5.24
CA LYS A 56 4.31 -21.24 4.02
C LYS A 56 5.22 -22.21 3.26
N ILE A 57 6.52 -21.93 3.19
CA ILE A 57 7.48 -22.81 2.52
C ILE A 57 7.66 -24.12 3.30
N ILE A 58 7.79 -24.01 4.62
CA ILE A 58 7.87 -25.21 5.50
C ILE A 58 6.62 -26.09 5.35
N ARG A 59 5.43 -25.51 5.29
CA ARG A 59 4.21 -26.28 5.04
C ARG A 59 4.21 -27.03 3.71
N ILE A 60 4.81 -26.45 2.67
CA ILE A 60 4.96 -27.14 1.39
C ILE A 60 5.93 -28.32 1.54
N ALA A 61 7.04 -28.15 2.25
CA ALA A 61 8.01 -29.21 2.50
C ALA A 61 7.39 -30.37 3.30
N LEU A 62 6.62 -30.06 4.35
CA LEU A 62 5.87 -31.06 5.12
C LEU A 62 4.83 -31.80 4.26
N ALA A 63 4.04 -31.08 3.48
CA ALA A 63 3.03 -31.68 2.61
C ALA A 63 3.61 -32.60 1.52
N LYS A 64 4.86 -32.32 1.10
CA LYS A 64 5.60 -33.17 0.13
C LYS A 64 6.41 -34.30 0.80
N GLY A 65 6.37 -34.40 2.12
CA GLY A 65 7.14 -35.40 2.87
C GLY A 65 8.63 -35.15 2.91
N TRP A 66 9.09 -33.94 2.54
CA TRP A 66 10.52 -33.57 2.59
C TRP A 66 10.99 -33.25 4.01
N MET A 67 10.04 -32.99 4.91
CA MET A 67 10.23 -32.72 6.33
C MET A 67 9.25 -33.56 7.14
N LYS A 68 9.68 -34.07 8.31
CA LYS A 68 8.82 -34.87 9.20
C LYS A 68 8.21 -34.04 10.32
N ASN A 69 8.97 -33.11 10.87
CA ASN A 69 8.56 -32.29 12.02
C ASN A 69 8.25 -30.88 11.61
N ASP A 70 7.14 -30.31 12.13
CA ASP A 70 6.78 -28.91 11.90
C ASP A 70 7.47 -28.01 12.95
N PRO A 71 8.48 -27.21 12.58
CA PRO A 71 9.16 -26.32 13.51
C PRO A 71 8.26 -25.17 14.02
N PHE A 72 7.08 -25.00 13.42
CA PHE A 72 6.10 -23.97 13.80
C PHE A 72 4.91 -24.52 14.60
N LEU A 73 4.93 -25.78 15.03
CA LEU A 73 3.77 -26.45 15.63
C LEU A 73 3.17 -25.65 16.80
N GLU A 74 4.03 -25.17 17.71
CA GLU A 74 3.61 -24.43 18.91
C GLU A 74 3.76 -22.91 18.77
N ILE A 75 4.23 -22.41 17.61
CA ILE A 75 4.45 -20.98 17.41
C ILE A 75 3.13 -20.31 17.00
N ARG A 76 2.63 -19.45 17.90
CA ARG A 76 1.46 -18.61 17.63
C ARG A 76 1.90 -17.22 17.22
N PHE A 77 1.36 -16.75 16.11
CA PHE A 77 1.62 -15.39 15.61
C PHE A 77 0.55 -14.45 16.12
N SER A 78 0.97 -13.42 16.84
CA SER A 78 0.15 -12.24 17.12
C SER A 78 0.55 -11.10 16.17
N LEU A 79 -0.32 -10.12 16.04
CA LEU A 79 -0.02 -8.85 15.38
C LEU A 79 -0.37 -7.73 16.35
N ASP A 80 0.52 -6.75 16.44
CA ASP A 80 0.23 -5.53 17.15
C ASP A 80 -0.83 -4.74 16.38
N LYS A 81 -1.83 -4.24 17.10
CA LYS A 81 -2.83 -3.35 16.51
C LYS A 81 -2.15 -2.03 16.14
N VAL A 82 -2.22 -1.68 14.88
CA VAL A 82 -1.76 -0.39 14.38
C VAL A 82 -2.99 0.44 14.05
N GLU A 83 -3.12 1.58 14.70
CA GLU A 83 -4.14 2.56 14.34
C GLU A 83 -3.51 3.50 13.31
N PRO A 84 -3.99 3.46 12.05
CA PRO A 84 -3.48 4.37 11.04
C PRO A 84 -3.94 5.80 11.33
N ASP A 85 -3.08 6.75 11.04
CA ASP A 85 -3.47 8.15 11.02
C ASP A 85 -4.54 8.38 9.92
N PHE A 86 -5.41 9.34 10.16
CA PHE A 86 -6.39 9.83 9.19
C PHE A 86 -6.39 11.34 9.15
N LEU A 87 -6.82 11.93 8.04
CA LEU A 87 -6.96 13.36 7.90
C LEU A 87 -8.28 13.84 8.47
N GLU A 88 -8.22 14.89 9.26
CA GLU A 88 -9.39 15.61 9.71
C GLU A 88 -9.91 16.55 8.60
N ASP A 89 -11.19 16.92 8.65
CA ASP A 89 -11.82 17.84 7.69
C ASP A 89 -11.03 19.16 7.57
N SER A 90 -10.54 19.68 8.70
CA SER A 90 -9.72 20.89 8.75
C SER A 90 -8.41 20.76 7.98
N GLU A 91 -7.80 19.58 7.98
CA GLU A 91 -6.55 19.30 7.27
C GLU A 91 -6.78 19.11 5.76
N ILE A 92 -7.89 18.46 5.39
CA ILE A 92 -8.33 18.36 3.99
C ILE A 92 -8.63 19.73 3.41
N ARG A 93 -9.33 20.59 4.15
CA ARG A 93 -9.61 21.99 3.74
C ARG A 93 -8.32 22.79 3.54
N LYS A 94 -7.32 22.63 4.41
CA LYS A 94 -5.99 23.25 4.22
C LYS A 94 -5.31 22.81 2.93
N LEU A 95 -5.39 21.52 2.60
CA LEU A 95 -4.85 21.01 1.33
C LEU A 95 -5.57 21.61 0.12
N ILE A 96 -6.88 21.71 0.16
CA ILE A 96 -7.70 22.25 -0.95
C ILE A 96 -7.43 23.75 -1.13
N SER A 97 -7.45 24.53 -0.05
CA SER A 97 -7.35 25.99 -0.09
C SER A 97 -5.93 26.51 -0.32
N LYS A 98 -4.90 25.67 -0.11
CA LYS A 98 -3.52 26.10 -0.26
C LYS A 98 -3.18 26.40 -1.71
N GLU A 99 -2.74 27.60 -1.98
CA GLU A 99 -2.14 27.93 -3.27
C GLU A 99 -0.79 27.24 -3.42
N ILE A 100 -0.62 26.53 -4.52
CA ILE A 100 0.58 25.76 -4.84
C ILE A 100 1.00 26.08 -6.26
N ASP A 101 2.12 26.75 -6.42
CA ASP A 101 2.64 27.14 -7.73
C ASP A 101 3.34 26.01 -8.46
N ILE A 102 3.82 25.01 -7.73
CA ILE A 102 4.58 23.88 -8.26
C ILE A 102 3.64 22.88 -8.93
N PRO A 103 3.66 22.70 -10.28
CA PRO A 103 2.67 21.90 -11.01
C PRO A 103 2.61 20.44 -10.54
N ARG A 104 3.76 19.80 -10.26
CA ARG A 104 3.82 18.41 -9.79
C ARG A 104 3.12 18.21 -8.44
N LEU A 105 3.23 19.19 -7.53
CA LEU A 105 2.60 19.12 -6.22
C LEU A 105 1.10 19.38 -6.32
N ARG A 106 0.69 20.32 -7.16
CA ARG A 106 -0.71 20.58 -7.45
C ARG A 106 -1.41 19.33 -8.02
N GLN A 107 -0.78 18.66 -8.97
CA GLN A 107 -1.28 17.41 -9.53
C GLN A 107 -1.43 16.32 -8.46
N VAL A 108 -0.44 16.13 -7.60
CA VAL A 108 -0.48 15.12 -6.54
C VAL A 108 -1.54 15.46 -5.49
N ARG A 109 -1.67 16.73 -5.11
CA ARG A 109 -2.74 17.21 -4.23
C ARG A 109 -4.12 16.89 -4.77
N ASP A 110 -4.39 17.27 -6.02
CA ASP A 110 -5.69 17.09 -6.65
C ASP A 110 -6.07 15.60 -6.72
N ILE A 111 -5.14 14.73 -7.12
CA ILE A 111 -5.33 13.28 -7.14
C ILE A 111 -5.58 12.73 -5.74
N PHE A 112 -4.84 13.20 -4.74
CA PHE A 112 -4.98 12.76 -3.36
C PHE A 112 -6.33 13.20 -2.76
N VAL A 113 -6.72 14.46 -2.95
CA VAL A 113 -8.02 14.99 -2.53
C VAL A 113 -9.15 14.21 -3.20
N PHE A 114 -9.04 13.92 -4.49
CA PHE A 114 -10.00 13.08 -5.19
C PHE A 114 -10.13 11.69 -4.54
N CYS A 115 -9.01 11.08 -4.13
CA CYS A 115 -9.03 9.81 -3.40
C CYS A 115 -9.70 9.94 -2.03
N CYS A 116 -9.48 11.03 -1.29
CA CYS A 116 -10.10 11.26 0.01
C CYS A 116 -11.63 11.30 -0.09
N PHE A 117 -12.17 11.95 -1.12
CA PHE A 117 -13.63 12.08 -1.32
C PHE A 117 -14.28 10.83 -1.93
N THR A 118 -13.52 10.00 -2.65
CA THR A 118 -14.06 8.83 -3.35
C THR A 118 -13.73 7.50 -2.67
N GLY A 119 -12.79 7.48 -1.73
CA GLY A 119 -12.30 6.24 -1.12
C GLY A 119 -11.61 5.29 -2.11
N LEU A 120 -11.19 5.80 -3.29
CA LEU A 120 -10.44 4.99 -4.25
C LEU A 120 -9.00 4.79 -3.77
N ALA A 121 -8.54 3.54 -3.83
CA ALA A 121 -7.15 3.24 -3.57
C ALA A 121 -6.26 3.72 -4.73
N PHE A 122 -4.97 3.90 -4.44
CA PHE A 122 -3.97 4.29 -5.46
C PHE A 122 -4.01 3.44 -6.73
N SER A 123 -4.14 2.12 -6.58
CA SER A 123 -4.25 1.20 -7.72
C SER A 123 -5.50 1.42 -8.56
N ASP A 124 -6.60 1.84 -7.95
CA ASP A 124 -7.88 2.03 -8.60
C ASP A 124 -7.92 3.35 -9.38
N ILE A 125 -7.36 4.44 -8.81
CA ILE A 125 -7.29 5.73 -9.49
C ILE A 125 -6.28 5.72 -10.64
N HIS A 126 -5.17 5.00 -10.53
CA HIS A 126 -4.18 4.86 -11.60
C HIS A 126 -4.79 4.31 -12.90
N GLY A 127 -5.78 3.42 -12.79
CA GLY A 127 -6.49 2.84 -13.94
C GLY A 127 -7.91 3.39 -14.13
N LEU A 128 -8.23 4.58 -13.63
CA LEU A 128 -9.55 5.18 -13.79
C LEU A 128 -9.69 5.78 -15.20
N ARG A 129 -10.78 5.42 -15.92
CA ARG A 129 -11.05 5.80 -17.31
C ARG A 129 -12.43 6.41 -17.45
N LYS A 130 -12.71 7.05 -18.60
CA LYS A 130 -14.01 7.66 -18.91
C LYS A 130 -15.17 6.65 -18.82
N GLU A 131 -14.96 5.42 -19.25
CA GLU A 131 -15.96 4.35 -19.22
C GLU A 131 -16.43 3.96 -17.80
N HIS A 132 -15.64 4.34 -16.77
CA HIS A 132 -16.00 4.13 -15.38
C HIS A 132 -16.90 5.23 -14.80
N ILE A 133 -17.08 6.35 -15.54
CA ILE A 133 -17.96 7.43 -15.13
C ILE A 133 -19.31 7.24 -15.83
N VAL A 134 -20.35 7.05 -15.04
CA VAL A 134 -21.71 6.80 -15.51
C VAL A 134 -22.62 7.84 -14.90
N GLU A 135 -23.55 8.39 -15.69
CA GLU A 135 -24.59 9.28 -15.22
C GLU A 135 -25.90 8.52 -15.02
N ASP A 136 -26.57 8.73 -13.90
CA ASP A 136 -27.85 8.13 -13.64
C ASP A 136 -29.02 8.98 -14.22
N SER A 137 -30.25 8.48 -14.04
CA SER A 137 -31.47 9.16 -14.54
C SER A 137 -31.72 10.52 -13.91
N ASN A 138 -31.08 10.84 -12.81
CA ASN A 138 -31.19 12.12 -12.09
C ASN A 138 -30.06 13.08 -12.41
N GLY A 139 -29.16 12.73 -13.34
CA GLY A 139 -28.01 13.53 -13.73
C GLY A 139 -26.84 13.44 -12.75
N VAL A 140 -26.88 12.52 -11.77
CA VAL A 140 -25.79 12.32 -10.83
C VAL A 140 -24.73 11.44 -11.49
N ARG A 141 -23.48 11.89 -11.45
CA ARG A 141 -22.34 11.11 -11.97
C ARG A 141 -21.80 10.15 -10.89
N TRP A 142 -21.52 8.94 -11.31
CA TRP A 142 -21.02 7.86 -10.45
C TRP A 142 -19.75 7.27 -11.01
N ILE A 143 -18.85 6.86 -10.12
CA ILE A 143 -17.76 5.94 -10.48
C ILE A 143 -18.28 4.51 -10.31
N ARG A 144 -18.33 3.75 -11.40
CA ARG A 144 -18.62 2.31 -11.40
C ARG A 144 -17.39 1.55 -11.86
N LYS A 145 -16.69 0.93 -10.91
CA LYS A 145 -15.43 0.25 -11.19
C LYS A 145 -15.20 -0.93 -10.23
N GLY A 146 -14.76 -2.07 -10.78
CA GLY A 146 -14.27 -3.18 -9.95
C GLY A 146 -12.93 -2.82 -9.31
N ARG A 147 -12.81 -2.96 -7.99
CA ARG A 147 -11.54 -2.73 -7.25
C ARG A 147 -10.47 -3.69 -7.74
N GLN A 148 -9.27 -3.20 -8.00
CA GLN A 148 -8.19 -4.02 -8.56
C GLN A 148 -7.80 -5.16 -7.63
N LYS A 149 -7.78 -4.93 -6.32
CA LYS A 149 -7.33 -5.91 -5.31
C LYS A 149 -8.38 -7.00 -5.04
N THR A 150 -9.65 -6.63 -4.92
CA THR A 150 -10.73 -7.54 -4.44
C THR A 150 -11.70 -7.95 -5.54
N LYS A 151 -11.66 -7.29 -6.70
CA LYS A 151 -12.61 -7.43 -7.81
C LYS A 151 -14.06 -7.07 -7.46
N ILE A 152 -14.30 -6.54 -6.26
CA ILE A 152 -15.62 -6.09 -5.83
C ILE A 152 -15.96 -4.80 -6.57
N MET A 153 -17.15 -4.74 -7.15
CA MET A 153 -17.68 -3.54 -7.81
C MET A 153 -17.96 -2.45 -6.78
N CYS A 154 -17.45 -1.27 -7.01
CA CYS A 154 -17.80 -0.09 -6.23
C CYS A 154 -18.63 0.88 -7.08
N ASN A 155 -19.63 1.48 -6.43
CA ASN A 155 -20.47 2.55 -6.98
C ASN A 155 -20.29 3.75 -6.05
N ILE A 156 -19.65 4.81 -6.54
CA ILE A 156 -19.29 5.97 -5.73
C ILE A 156 -19.89 7.20 -6.40
N PRO A 157 -20.81 7.94 -5.71
CA PRO A 157 -21.34 9.18 -6.25
C PRO A 157 -20.23 10.24 -6.27
N LEU A 158 -20.17 11.01 -7.33
CA LEU A 158 -19.23 12.13 -7.45
C LEU A 158 -19.88 13.38 -6.87
N MET A 159 -19.31 13.85 -5.78
CA MET A 159 -19.65 15.14 -5.16
C MET A 159 -18.97 16.29 -5.92
N GLU A 160 -19.26 17.54 -5.50
CA GLU A 160 -18.76 18.75 -6.14
C GLU A 160 -17.23 18.78 -6.33
N VAL A 161 -16.45 18.59 -5.24
CA VAL A 161 -14.99 18.65 -5.29
C VAL A 161 -14.37 17.61 -6.24
N PRO A 162 -14.76 16.32 -6.22
CA PRO A 162 -14.33 15.36 -7.24
C PRO A 162 -14.72 15.74 -8.67
N LEU A 163 -15.88 16.34 -8.88
CA LEU A 163 -16.32 16.79 -10.22
C LEU A 163 -15.43 17.93 -10.74
N GLU A 164 -15.17 18.95 -9.93
CA GLU A 164 -14.26 20.04 -10.28
C GLU A 164 -12.86 19.54 -10.65
N ILE A 165 -12.34 18.57 -9.86
CA ILE A 165 -11.04 17.96 -10.15
C ILE A 165 -11.07 17.20 -11.49
N LEU A 166 -12.13 16.43 -11.77
CA LEU A 166 -12.29 15.75 -13.06
C LEU A 166 -12.32 16.73 -14.24
N GLU A 167 -13.06 17.80 -14.12
CA GLU A 167 -13.17 18.85 -15.14
C GLU A 167 -11.79 19.45 -15.45
N LYS A 168 -11.03 19.79 -14.42
CA LYS A 168 -9.68 20.35 -14.54
C LYS A 168 -8.73 19.48 -15.36
N TYR A 169 -8.87 18.13 -15.30
CA TYR A 169 -8.04 17.21 -16.05
C TYR A 169 -8.66 16.74 -17.38
N SER A 170 -9.86 17.19 -17.73
CA SER A 170 -10.60 16.76 -18.95
C SER A 170 -9.84 17.07 -20.24
N THR A 171 -9.10 18.17 -20.28
CA THR A 171 -8.30 18.63 -21.42
C THR A 171 -6.83 18.22 -21.34
N ASN A 172 -6.40 17.51 -20.29
CA ASN A 172 -5.01 17.14 -20.12
C ASN A 172 -4.54 16.20 -21.25
N GLU A 173 -3.47 16.58 -21.93
CA GLU A 173 -2.95 15.87 -23.10
C GLU A 173 -2.49 14.45 -22.79
N TYR A 174 -1.77 14.27 -21.64
CA TYR A 174 -1.36 12.95 -21.20
C TYR A 174 -2.57 12.04 -20.97
N CYS A 175 -3.61 12.55 -20.31
CA CYS A 175 -4.84 11.78 -20.03
C CYS A 175 -5.53 11.34 -21.29
N ARG A 176 -5.65 12.23 -22.28
CA ARG A 176 -6.24 11.90 -23.59
C ARG A 176 -5.43 10.86 -24.35
N LYS A 177 -4.10 10.99 -24.37
CA LYS A 177 -3.20 10.06 -25.07
C LYS A 177 -3.25 8.65 -24.48
N HIS A 178 -3.38 8.51 -23.15
CA HIS A 178 -3.35 7.23 -22.45
C HIS A 178 -4.75 6.69 -22.10
N GLY A 179 -5.82 7.42 -22.40
CA GLY A 179 -7.19 7.01 -22.10
C GLY A 179 -7.51 6.93 -20.60
N VAL A 180 -6.82 7.71 -19.78
CA VAL A 180 -7.00 7.75 -18.32
C VAL A 180 -7.58 9.10 -17.88
N LEU A 181 -8.21 9.15 -16.69
CA LEU A 181 -8.78 10.41 -16.18
C LEU A 181 -7.76 11.29 -15.46
N PHE A 182 -6.69 10.70 -14.93
CA PHE A 182 -5.66 11.42 -14.17
C PHE A 182 -4.25 11.01 -14.57
N PRO A 183 -3.28 11.94 -14.61
CA PRO A 183 -1.87 11.64 -14.85
C PRO A 183 -1.19 11.18 -13.55
N VAL A 184 -1.58 9.98 -13.06
CA VAL A 184 -1.11 9.45 -11.77
C VAL A 184 0.36 9.04 -11.87
N LEU A 185 1.19 9.56 -10.97
CA LEU A 185 2.60 9.19 -10.84
C LEU A 185 2.75 7.81 -10.18
N CYS A 186 3.95 7.21 -10.24
CA CYS A 186 4.22 5.99 -9.50
C CYS A 186 4.07 6.21 -7.97
N ASN A 187 3.73 5.15 -7.24
CA ASN A 187 3.41 5.24 -5.81
C ASN A 187 4.52 5.87 -4.97
N GLN A 188 5.79 5.59 -5.30
CA GLN A 188 6.93 6.18 -4.60
C GLN A 188 6.98 7.71 -4.75
N LYS A 189 6.77 8.22 -5.97
CA LYS A 189 6.73 9.68 -6.23
C LYS A 189 5.50 10.32 -5.59
N MET A 190 4.32 9.66 -5.66
CA MET A 190 3.13 10.15 -4.98
C MET A 190 3.39 10.34 -3.48
N ASN A 191 3.91 9.31 -2.80
CA ASN A 191 4.19 9.39 -1.37
C ASN A 191 5.27 10.40 -1.01
N ALA A 192 6.31 10.57 -1.85
CA ALA A 192 7.33 11.59 -1.63
C ALA A 192 6.74 13.01 -1.69
N TYR A 193 5.93 13.28 -2.70
CA TYR A 193 5.29 14.59 -2.89
C TYR A 193 4.15 14.87 -1.89
N LEU A 194 3.48 13.83 -1.40
CA LEU A 194 2.49 13.97 -0.32
C LEU A 194 3.15 14.42 0.99
N LYS A 195 4.37 13.97 1.29
CA LYS A 195 5.12 14.46 2.45
C LYS A 195 5.50 15.94 2.29
N GLU A 196 6.00 16.32 1.11
CA GLU A 196 6.31 17.72 0.79
C GLU A 196 5.06 18.61 0.90
N LEU A 197 3.91 18.12 0.44
CA LEU A 197 2.62 18.80 0.60
C LEU A 197 2.20 18.96 2.06
N ALA A 198 2.39 17.92 2.88
CA ALA A 198 2.10 17.98 4.32
C ALA A 198 2.90 19.10 4.99
N ASP A 199 4.21 19.17 4.69
CA ASP A 199 5.10 20.20 5.21
C ASP A 199 4.64 21.61 4.79
N ILE A 200 4.33 21.83 3.51
CA ILE A 200 3.84 23.12 2.97
C ILE A 200 2.51 23.54 3.59
N CYS A 201 1.62 22.56 3.88
CA CYS A 201 0.29 22.83 4.48
C CYS A 201 0.32 22.85 6.02
N GLY A 202 1.47 22.63 6.66
CA GLY A 202 1.60 22.56 8.11
C GLY A 202 0.85 21.39 8.74
N ILE A 203 0.72 20.27 8.02
CA ILE A 203 0.11 19.04 8.49
C ILE A 203 1.19 18.16 9.11
N LYS A 204 1.09 17.90 10.42
CA LYS A 204 2.11 17.13 11.17
C LYS A 204 2.07 15.62 10.90
N LYS A 205 0.97 15.12 10.33
CA LYS A 205 0.78 13.70 10.00
C LYS A 205 1.57 13.33 8.74
N THR A 206 2.08 12.10 8.70
CA THR A 206 2.77 11.59 7.51
C THR A 206 1.75 11.20 6.44
N LEU A 207 1.60 12.03 5.42
CA LEU A 207 0.69 11.72 4.32
C LEU A 207 1.26 10.65 3.40
N THR A 208 0.43 9.67 3.11
CA THR A 208 0.67 8.62 2.12
C THR A 208 -0.61 8.35 1.33
N THR A 209 -0.53 7.59 0.27
CA THR A 209 -1.71 7.15 -0.50
C THR A 209 -2.64 6.19 0.27
N HIS A 210 -2.37 5.92 1.55
CA HIS A 210 -3.14 5.03 2.44
C HIS A 210 -3.69 5.74 3.69
N VAL A 211 -3.48 7.04 3.80
CA VAL A 211 -4.04 7.90 4.88
C VAL A 211 -5.41 8.38 4.49
#